data_a16461ef51e49204b2c9711d61520532
#
_entry.id   a16461ef51e49204b2c9711d61520532
#
_cell.length_a   1.000
_cell.length_b   1.000
_cell.length_c   1.000
_cell.angle_alpha   90.00
_cell.angle_beta   90.00
_cell.angle_gamma   90.00
#
_symmetry.space_group_name_H-M   'P 1'
#
loop_
_entity.id
_entity.type
_entity.pdbx_description
1 polymer ?
#
loop_
_entity_poly.entity_id
_entity_poly.type
_entity_poly.pdbx_seq_one_letter_code
_entity_poly.pdbx_strand_id
1 'polypeptide(L)'
;MLSILSQLSFVMALGLTAYLATKRVLLIKKTIQLGRAEDRSDAPNERLKTMLRVAFGQKKMFDRPFVGLLHFIVYAGFLLINVELIEIVIDGLFGTHRVLAPLLGSFYPFIINTFEILAALVIVACVVFLFRRYLTKVPRLDTQKHRELDKWPALDATIILVVEIILMSAFLTMNTADRLLQVQQIGHFAEVQTGDFLISSWFTPLFENWSVASLQLYERATWWVHILGIFAFAVYVTYSKHLHIILAFPNTYFANRANIGTMKNMPEVTNEVKIMLGLAEPTETPAEVGRFGAKDVQDLSWKNLMDAYSCTECGRCTSSCPANLTGKALSPRKIMMDTRDRLEDIQKGWIANGPDYKDDKTLLGDYISQEEILACTTCNACVEACPILISPLDIITQLRRYQVMEESQAPQSWNMMFQNLETNMAPWKFSSADRMNWTE
;
A
#
# COMPACT_ATOMS: atom_id res chain seq x y z
N MET A 1 -33.51 -18.31 -11.97
CA MET A 1 -33.73 -18.10 -10.53
C MET A 1 -32.69 -18.83 -9.72
N LEU A 2 -31.92 -18.15 -8.89
CA LEU A 2 -31.07 -18.82 -7.89
C LEU A 2 -31.96 -19.60 -6.94
N SER A 3 -31.64 -20.89 -6.66
CA SER A 3 -32.37 -21.64 -5.65
C SER A 3 -32.12 -21.01 -4.26
N ILE A 4 -33.05 -21.18 -3.31
CA ILE A 4 -32.88 -20.72 -1.92
C ILE A 4 -31.54 -21.22 -1.35
N LEU A 5 -31.11 -22.43 -1.69
CA LEU A 5 -29.82 -22.97 -1.28
C LEU A 5 -28.66 -22.15 -1.83
N SER A 6 -28.71 -21.70 -3.08
CA SER A 6 -27.69 -20.84 -3.70
C SER A 6 -27.60 -19.49 -3.00
N GLN A 7 -28.75 -18.86 -2.68
CA GLN A 7 -28.78 -17.60 -1.92
C GLN A 7 -28.21 -17.77 -0.51
N LEU A 8 -28.58 -18.83 0.20
CA LEU A 8 -28.02 -19.11 1.53
C LEU A 8 -26.51 -19.32 1.47
N SER A 9 -26.02 -20.06 0.46
CA SER A 9 -24.57 -20.24 0.25
C SER A 9 -23.86 -18.92 -0.03
N PHE A 10 -24.49 -18.05 -0.81
CA PHE A 10 -23.97 -16.71 -1.11
C PHE A 10 -23.88 -15.84 0.16
N VAL A 11 -24.96 -15.79 0.95
CA VAL A 11 -25.01 -15.03 2.21
C VAL A 11 -23.95 -15.53 3.19
N MET A 12 -23.76 -16.85 3.30
CA MET A 12 -22.71 -17.43 4.13
C MET A 12 -21.30 -17.03 3.66
N ALA A 13 -21.03 -17.11 2.35
CA ALA A 13 -19.75 -16.71 1.78
C ALA A 13 -19.46 -15.22 2.00
N LEU A 14 -20.44 -14.36 1.76
CA LEU A 14 -20.33 -12.91 2.00
C LEU A 14 -20.10 -12.61 3.48
N GLY A 15 -20.86 -13.23 4.39
CA GLY A 15 -20.72 -13.08 5.83
C GLY A 15 -19.34 -13.52 6.34
N LEU A 16 -18.84 -14.66 5.86
CA LEU A 16 -17.50 -15.15 6.19
C LEU A 16 -16.42 -14.18 5.71
N THR A 17 -16.53 -13.69 4.48
CA THR A 17 -15.61 -12.70 3.91
C THR A 17 -15.58 -11.43 4.73
N ALA A 18 -16.75 -10.87 5.05
CA ALA A 18 -16.88 -9.67 5.87
C ALA A 18 -16.27 -9.87 7.27
N TYR A 19 -16.53 -11.02 7.90
CA TYR A 19 -15.94 -11.36 9.20
C TYR A 19 -14.41 -11.41 9.16
N LEU A 20 -13.85 -12.17 8.20
CA LEU A 20 -12.40 -12.36 8.09
C LEU A 20 -11.68 -11.04 7.76
N ALA A 21 -12.19 -10.29 6.78
CA ALA A 21 -11.63 -9.00 6.39
C ALA A 21 -11.71 -7.98 7.54
N THR A 22 -12.85 -7.86 8.21
CA THR A 22 -13.03 -6.94 9.34
C THR A 22 -12.09 -7.29 10.50
N LYS A 23 -12.01 -8.58 10.87
CA LYS A 23 -11.09 -9.04 11.93
C LYS A 23 -9.65 -8.63 11.63
N ARG A 24 -9.20 -8.79 10.38
CA ARG A 24 -7.85 -8.43 9.96
C ARG A 24 -7.63 -6.91 9.94
N VAL A 25 -8.56 -6.15 9.40
CA VAL A 25 -8.50 -4.67 9.37
C VAL A 25 -8.45 -4.08 10.78
N LEU A 26 -9.24 -4.61 11.72
CA LEU A 26 -9.20 -4.18 13.11
C LEU A 26 -7.85 -4.49 13.77
N LEU A 27 -7.24 -5.62 13.44
CA LEU A 27 -5.91 -5.97 13.93
C LEU A 27 -4.84 -5.01 13.38
N ILE A 28 -4.86 -4.71 12.07
CA ILE A 28 -3.97 -3.71 11.45
C ILE A 28 -4.17 -2.34 12.11
N LYS A 29 -5.42 -1.91 12.31
CA LYS A 29 -5.73 -0.66 13.01
C LYS A 29 -5.11 -0.64 14.42
N LYS A 30 -5.26 -1.74 15.17
CA LYS A 30 -4.70 -1.86 16.52
C LYS A 30 -3.17 -1.73 16.52
N THR A 31 -2.48 -2.35 15.54
CA THR A 31 -1.01 -2.23 15.44
C THR A 31 -0.56 -0.84 14.98
N ILE A 32 -1.29 -0.17 14.10
CA ILE A 32 -1.01 1.24 13.77
C ILE A 32 -1.15 2.13 15.02
N GLN A 33 -2.10 1.85 15.89
CA GLN A 33 -2.34 2.59 17.15
C GLN A 33 -1.27 2.33 18.22
N LEU A 34 -0.34 1.39 18.03
CA LEU A 34 0.84 1.24 18.90
C LEU A 34 1.77 2.46 18.83
N GLY A 35 1.79 3.14 17.69
CA GLY A 35 2.65 4.30 17.49
C GLY A 35 2.25 5.48 18.36
N ARG A 36 3.24 6.33 18.66
CA ARG A 36 3.04 7.58 19.42
C ARG A 36 1.98 8.45 18.74
N ALA A 37 1.18 9.12 19.54
CA ALA A 37 0.21 10.08 19.05
C ALA A 37 0.93 11.25 18.35
N GLU A 38 0.44 11.62 17.19
CA GLU A 38 0.87 12.77 16.42
C GLU A 38 -0.38 13.47 15.87
N ASP A 39 -0.54 14.75 16.19
CA ASP A 39 -1.66 15.52 15.64
C ASP A 39 -1.41 15.85 14.17
N ARG A 40 -2.35 15.45 13.34
CA ARG A 40 -2.39 15.76 11.89
C ARG A 40 -3.78 16.22 11.48
N SER A 41 -4.49 16.92 12.35
CA SER A 41 -5.82 17.46 12.10
C SER A 41 -5.79 18.83 11.42
N ASP A 42 -4.62 19.48 11.34
CA ASP A 42 -4.44 20.78 10.72
C ASP A 42 -4.82 20.81 9.24
N ALA A 43 -5.35 21.94 8.79
CA ALA A 43 -5.66 22.27 7.39
C ALA A 43 -6.37 21.15 6.60
N PRO A 44 -7.57 20.69 7.00
CA PRO A 44 -8.27 19.54 6.41
C PRO A 44 -8.53 19.69 4.91
N ASN A 45 -8.79 20.89 4.42
CA ASN A 45 -9.03 21.14 3.00
C ASN A 45 -7.77 20.90 2.15
N GLU A 46 -6.59 21.32 2.61
CA GLU A 46 -5.33 21.09 1.90
C GLU A 46 -4.94 19.60 1.94
N ARG A 47 -5.25 18.90 3.03
CA ARG A 47 -5.08 17.45 3.15
C ARG A 47 -5.98 16.69 2.18
N LEU A 48 -7.25 17.07 2.11
CA LEU A 48 -8.20 16.52 1.14
C LEU A 48 -7.74 16.76 -0.30
N LYS A 49 -7.30 17.98 -0.62
CA LYS A 49 -6.77 18.33 -1.93
C LYS A 49 -5.52 17.50 -2.30
N THR A 50 -4.64 17.26 -1.32
CA THR A 50 -3.46 16.41 -1.51
C THR A 50 -3.88 14.95 -1.79
N MET A 51 -4.80 14.40 -1.02
CA MET A 51 -5.35 13.06 -1.23
C MET A 51 -6.00 12.92 -2.61
N LEU A 52 -6.89 13.86 -2.98
CA LEU A 52 -7.55 13.85 -4.29
C LEU A 52 -6.55 13.97 -5.45
N ARG A 53 -5.50 14.78 -5.31
CA ARG A 53 -4.50 14.96 -6.36
C ARG A 53 -3.55 13.77 -6.48
N VAL A 54 -3.11 13.20 -5.36
CA VAL A 54 -2.05 12.20 -5.32
C VAL A 54 -2.62 10.78 -5.37
N ALA A 55 -3.55 10.42 -4.48
CA ALA A 55 -4.12 9.09 -4.45
C ALA A 55 -5.19 8.91 -5.54
N PHE A 56 -6.18 9.78 -5.60
CA PHE A 56 -7.25 9.66 -6.58
C PHE A 56 -6.79 10.05 -8.00
N GLY A 57 -6.14 11.20 -8.16
CA GLY A 57 -5.66 11.72 -9.44
C GLY A 57 -4.35 11.10 -9.93
N GLN A 58 -3.73 10.19 -9.18
CA GLN A 58 -2.53 9.42 -9.56
C GLN A 58 -1.34 10.28 -10.03
N LYS A 59 -1.25 11.57 -9.61
CA LYS A 59 -0.31 12.53 -10.19
C LYS A 59 1.13 12.03 -10.26
N LYS A 60 1.66 11.50 -9.15
CA LYS A 60 3.06 11.01 -9.09
C LYS A 60 3.28 9.68 -9.81
N MET A 61 2.22 8.97 -10.20
CA MET A 61 2.35 7.77 -11.02
C MET A 61 2.76 8.11 -12.45
N PHE A 62 2.28 9.22 -12.98
CA PHE A 62 2.58 9.69 -14.34
C PHE A 62 3.98 10.31 -14.51
N ASP A 63 4.79 10.45 -13.46
CA ASP A 63 6.23 10.73 -13.59
C ASP A 63 6.96 9.64 -14.40
N ARG A 64 6.33 8.46 -14.53
CA ARG A 64 6.74 7.37 -15.43
C ARG A 64 5.56 7.03 -16.34
N PRO A 65 5.37 7.74 -17.47
CA PRO A 65 4.09 7.77 -18.19
C PRO A 65 3.60 6.40 -18.66
N PHE A 66 4.47 5.56 -19.20
CA PHE A 66 4.08 4.21 -19.64
C PHE A 66 3.56 3.34 -18.50
N VAL A 67 4.31 3.26 -17.40
CA VAL A 67 3.89 2.50 -16.21
C VAL A 67 2.70 3.17 -15.53
N GLY A 68 2.65 4.48 -15.53
CA GLY A 68 1.54 5.27 -15.01
C GLY A 68 0.25 4.98 -15.74
N LEU A 69 0.28 4.92 -17.08
CA LEU A 69 -0.89 4.58 -17.90
C LEU A 69 -1.40 3.17 -17.61
N LEU A 70 -0.51 2.17 -17.61
CA LEU A 70 -0.90 0.78 -17.29
C LEU A 70 -1.50 0.67 -15.88
N HIS A 71 -0.90 1.34 -14.90
CA HIS A 71 -1.43 1.36 -13.54
C HIS A 71 -2.78 2.10 -13.47
N PHE A 72 -2.93 3.19 -14.22
CA PHE A 72 -4.20 3.93 -14.29
C PHE A 72 -5.32 3.08 -14.90
N ILE A 73 -5.03 2.27 -15.91
CA ILE A 73 -5.99 1.32 -16.49
C ILE A 73 -6.47 0.32 -15.42
N VAL A 74 -5.55 -0.30 -14.68
CA VAL A 74 -5.91 -1.22 -13.59
C VAL A 74 -6.70 -0.50 -12.49
N TYR A 75 -6.28 0.70 -12.11
CA TYR A 75 -6.96 1.52 -11.10
C TYR A 75 -8.38 1.93 -11.53
N ALA A 76 -8.54 2.44 -12.76
CA ALA A 76 -9.83 2.84 -13.29
C ALA A 76 -10.75 1.62 -13.48
N GLY A 77 -10.19 0.50 -13.99
CA GLY A 77 -10.89 -0.77 -14.06
C GLY A 77 -11.39 -1.22 -12.69
N PHE A 78 -10.52 -1.24 -11.68
CA PHE A 78 -10.91 -1.57 -10.32
C PHE A 78 -12.06 -0.69 -9.80
N LEU A 79 -12.00 0.63 -9.96
CA LEU A 79 -13.05 1.52 -9.47
C LEU A 79 -14.39 1.35 -10.20
N LEU A 80 -14.36 1.23 -11.52
CA LEU A 80 -15.57 1.24 -12.34
C LEU A 80 -16.22 -0.14 -12.38
N ILE A 81 -15.46 -1.21 -12.50
CA ILE A 81 -15.99 -2.58 -12.51
C ILE A 81 -16.59 -2.95 -11.13
N ASN A 82 -16.14 -2.34 -10.03
CA ASN A 82 -16.78 -2.55 -8.73
C ASN A 82 -18.25 -2.09 -8.66
N VAL A 83 -18.73 -1.28 -9.61
CA VAL A 83 -20.19 -0.97 -9.73
C VAL A 83 -20.94 -2.25 -10.09
N GLU A 84 -20.41 -3.07 -11.01
CA GLU A 84 -20.99 -4.37 -11.34
C GLU A 84 -20.87 -5.37 -10.18
N LEU A 85 -19.80 -5.31 -9.40
CA LEU A 85 -19.70 -6.11 -8.17
C LEU A 85 -20.86 -5.80 -7.21
N ILE A 86 -21.26 -4.55 -7.09
CA ILE A 86 -22.44 -4.17 -6.27
C ILE A 86 -23.71 -4.81 -6.85
N GLU A 87 -23.89 -4.80 -8.16
CA GLU A 87 -24.99 -5.48 -8.82
C GLU A 87 -24.99 -6.98 -8.53
N ILE A 88 -23.85 -7.65 -8.69
CA ILE A 88 -23.68 -9.09 -8.40
C ILE A 88 -24.02 -9.41 -6.93
N VAL A 89 -23.63 -8.54 -6.00
CA VAL A 89 -23.94 -8.72 -4.57
C VAL A 89 -25.46 -8.58 -4.34
N ILE A 90 -26.12 -7.63 -4.95
CA ILE A 90 -27.56 -7.45 -4.85
C ILE A 90 -28.28 -8.68 -5.46
N ASP A 91 -27.87 -9.11 -6.65
CA ASP A 91 -28.42 -10.27 -7.34
C ASP A 91 -28.23 -11.55 -6.52
N GLY A 92 -27.09 -11.74 -5.90
CA GLY A 92 -26.80 -12.87 -5.03
C GLY A 92 -27.65 -12.89 -3.75
N LEU A 93 -27.92 -11.73 -3.16
CA LEU A 93 -28.74 -11.59 -1.95
C LEU A 93 -30.23 -11.81 -2.23
N PHE A 94 -30.75 -11.22 -3.31
CA PHE A 94 -32.18 -11.22 -3.60
C PHE A 94 -32.61 -12.27 -4.62
N GLY A 95 -31.68 -12.98 -5.26
CA GLY A 95 -31.97 -13.98 -6.29
C GLY A 95 -32.46 -13.33 -7.60
N THR A 96 -32.06 -12.11 -7.85
CA THR A 96 -32.32 -11.39 -9.10
C THR A 96 -31.28 -11.69 -10.16
N HIS A 97 -31.44 -11.15 -11.36
CA HIS A 97 -30.46 -11.23 -12.43
C HIS A 97 -30.39 -9.87 -13.12
N ARG A 98 -29.21 -9.24 -13.05
CA ARG A 98 -28.94 -7.92 -13.63
C ARG A 98 -29.95 -6.86 -13.16
N VAL A 99 -30.04 -6.69 -11.85
CA VAL A 99 -31.03 -5.83 -11.18
C VAL A 99 -30.96 -4.36 -11.63
N LEU A 100 -29.79 -3.89 -12.09
CA LEU A 100 -29.63 -2.52 -12.59
C LEU A 100 -30.14 -2.33 -14.03
N ALA A 101 -30.32 -3.41 -14.79
CA ALA A 101 -30.76 -3.29 -16.19
C ALA A 101 -32.10 -2.60 -16.36
N PRO A 102 -33.19 -2.97 -15.63
CA PRO A 102 -34.46 -2.27 -15.71
C PRO A 102 -34.37 -0.81 -15.25
N LEU A 103 -33.50 -0.50 -14.27
CA LEU A 103 -33.33 0.84 -13.73
C LEU A 103 -32.62 1.77 -14.71
N LEU A 104 -31.60 1.28 -15.41
CA LEU A 104 -30.78 2.05 -16.33
C LEU A 104 -31.24 2.00 -17.78
N GLY A 105 -32.14 1.08 -18.11
CA GLY A 105 -32.77 0.97 -19.43
C GLY A 105 -31.73 0.90 -20.57
N SER A 106 -31.88 1.72 -21.60
CA SER A 106 -30.99 1.76 -22.75
C SER A 106 -29.52 2.18 -22.44
N PHE A 107 -29.25 2.72 -21.25
CA PHE A 107 -27.91 3.07 -20.83
C PHE A 107 -27.13 1.86 -20.26
N TYR A 108 -27.83 0.81 -19.84
CA TYR A 108 -27.21 -0.38 -19.27
C TYR A 108 -26.24 -1.10 -20.23
N PRO A 109 -26.57 -1.36 -21.51
CA PRO A 109 -25.62 -1.93 -22.47
C PRO A 109 -24.34 -1.11 -22.66
N PHE A 110 -24.42 0.20 -22.60
CA PHE A 110 -23.23 1.07 -22.66
C PHE A 110 -22.31 0.85 -21.46
N ILE A 111 -22.86 0.72 -20.25
CA ILE A 111 -22.08 0.47 -19.02
C ILE A 111 -21.40 -0.89 -19.10
N ILE A 112 -22.14 -1.95 -19.46
CA ILE A 112 -21.59 -3.31 -19.55
C ILE A 112 -20.46 -3.37 -20.61
N ASN A 113 -20.67 -2.79 -21.78
CA ASN A 113 -19.63 -2.72 -22.80
C ASN A 113 -18.38 -1.94 -22.33
N THR A 114 -18.57 -0.90 -21.53
CA THR A 114 -17.43 -0.17 -20.90
C THR A 114 -16.68 -1.06 -19.94
N PHE A 115 -17.36 -1.87 -19.12
CA PHE A 115 -16.71 -2.81 -18.21
C PHE A 115 -15.97 -3.91 -18.96
N GLU A 116 -16.48 -4.42 -20.06
CA GLU A 116 -15.79 -5.39 -20.91
C GLU A 116 -14.49 -4.83 -21.50
N ILE A 117 -14.52 -3.61 -22.03
CA ILE A 117 -13.32 -2.95 -22.55
C ILE A 117 -12.29 -2.77 -21.43
N LEU A 118 -12.73 -2.31 -20.25
CA LEU A 118 -11.84 -2.16 -19.09
C LEU A 118 -11.27 -3.50 -18.64
N ALA A 119 -12.07 -4.57 -18.58
CA ALA A 119 -11.61 -5.91 -18.23
C ALA A 119 -10.51 -6.42 -19.19
N ALA A 120 -10.72 -6.26 -20.50
CA ALA A 120 -9.72 -6.61 -21.49
C ALA A 120 -8.44 -5.79 -21.33
N LEU A 121 -8.54 -4.49 -21.11
CA LEU A 121 -7.40 -3.60 -20.87
C LEU A 121 -6.66 -3.95 -19.57
N VAL A 122 -7.36 -4.35 -18.51
CA VAL A 122 -6.76 -4.83 -17.25
C VAL A 122 -5.97 -6.10 -17.49
N ILE A 123 -6.52 -7.08 -18.25
CA ILE A 123 -5.78 -8.30 -18.64
C ILE A 123 -4.47 -7.92 -19.35
N VAL A 124 -4.55 -7.06 -20.35
CA VAL A 124 -3.36 -6.60 -21.10
C VAL A 124 -2.35 -5.93 -20.18
N ALA A 125 -2.79 -5.04 -19.30
CA ALA A 125 -1.91 -4.35 -18.35
C ALA A 125 -1.22 -5.34 -17.39
N CYS A 126 -1.95 -6.32 -16.85
CA CYS A 126 -1.41 -7.35 -15.96
C CYS A 126 -0.39 -8.25 -16.69
N VAL A 127 -0.68 -8.67 -17.92
CA VAL A 127 0.25 -9.44 -18.75
C VAL A 127 1.53 -8.63 -19.02
N VAL A 128 1.42 -7.35 -19.34
CA VAL A 128 2.59 -6.47 -19.54
C VAL A 128 3.38 -6.31 -18.25
N PHE A 129 2.73 -6.20 -17.08
CA PHE A 129 3.43 -6.14 -15.80
C PHE A 129 4.17 -7.45 -15.48
N LEU A 130 3.59 -8.62 -15.75
CA LEU A 130 4.27 -9.92 -15.63
C LEU A 130 5.47 -10.01 -16.57
N PHE A 131 5.30 -9.64 -17.86
CA PHE A 131 6.38 -9.57 -18.82
C PHE A 131 7.53 -8.69 -18.35
N ARG A 132 7.22 -7.49 -17.86
CA ARG A 132 8.21 -6.55 -17.32
C ARG A 132 8.93 -7.10 -16.11
N ARG A 133 8.25 -7.87 -15.27
CA ARG A 133 8.83 -8.44 -14.06
C ARG A 133 9.79 -9.58 -14.35
N TYR A 134 9.41 -10.50 -15.24
CA TYR A 134 10.13 -11.76 -15.45
C TYR A 134 11.05 -11.75 -16.66
N LEU A 135 10.66 -11.07 -17.73
CA LEU A 135 11.42 -11.08 -18.99
C LEU A 135 12.32 -9.85 -19.14
N THR A 136 11.85 -8.62 -18.91
CA THR A 136 12.69 -7.43 -19.03
C THR A 136 13.52 -7.14 -17.78
N LYS A 137 13.31 -7.86 -16.69
CA LYS A 137 14.07 -7.80 -15.43
C LYS A 137 14.35 -6.37 -14.98
N VAL A 138 13.30 -5.62 -14.64
CA VAL A 138 13.41 -4.24 -14.17
C VAL A 138 14.36 -4.18 -12.95
N PRO A 139 15.47 -3.42 -12.98
CA PRO A 139 16.55 -3.54 -11.98
C PRO A 139 16.09 -3.36 -10.53
N ARG A 140 15.14 -2.45 -10.27
CA ARG A 140 14.61 -2.22 -8.90
C ARG A 140 13.69 -3.34 -8.39
N LEU A 141 13.29 -4.28 -9.26
CA LEU A 141 12.45 -5.45 -8.93
C LEU A 141 13.23 -6.77 -9.04
N ASP A 142 14.52 -6.69 -9.32
CA ASP A 142 15.40 -7.85 -9.43
C ASP A 142 15.72 -8.42 -8.04
N THR A 143 15.25 -9.64 -7.77
CA THR A 143 15.44 -10.33 -6.49
C THR A 143 16.89 -10.73 -6.22
N GLN A 144 17.72 -10.87 -7.27
CA GLN A 144 19.15 -11.14 -7.10
C GLN A 144 19.92 -9.93 -6.55
N LYS A 145 19.48 -8.72 -6.94
CA LYS A 145 20.06 -7.46 -6.46
C LYS A 145 19.44 -6.98 -5.15
N HIS A 146 18.19 -7.28 -4.95
CA HIS A 146 17.36 -6.81 -3.84
C HIS A 146 16.78 -7.99 -3.09
N ARG A 147 17.56 -8.54 -2.14
CA ARG A 147 17.20 -9.74 -1.37
C ARG A 147 15.93 -9.55 -0.53
N GLU A 148 15.61 -8.33 -0.15
CA GLU A 148 14.37 -8.00 0.55
C GLU A 148 13.10 -8.30 -0.29
N LEU A 149 13.24 -8.51 -1.59
CA LEU A 149 12.13 -8.92 -2.48
C LEU A 149 12.03 -10.42 -2.67
N ASP A 150 12.97 -11.20 -2.16
CA ASP A 150 12.97 -12.65 -2.34
C ASP A 150 11.75 -13.30 -1.69
N LYS A 151 11.31 -14.45 -2.23
CA LYS A 151 10.18 -15.26 -1.75
C LYS A 151 8.85 -14.52 -1.77
N TRP A 152 8.29 -14.20 -0.59
CA TRP A 152 6.93 -13.69 -0.43
C TRP A 152 6.66 -12.38 -1.18
N PRO A 153 7.50 -11.33 -1.11
CA PRO A 153 7.20 -10.08 -1.82
C PRO A 153 7.15 -10.22 -3.35
N ALA A 154 7.96 -11.13 -3.92
CA ALA A 154 7.91 -11.43 -5.34
C ALA A 154 6.68 -12.24 -5.71
N LEU A 155 6.35 -13.27 -4.92
CA LEU A 155 5.20 -14.14 -5.10
C LEU A 155 3.88 -13.37 -4.96
N ASP A 156 3.76 -12.53 -3.93
CA ASP A 156 2.57 -11.70 -3.69
C ASP A 156 2.22 -10.83 -4.91
N ALA A 157 3.21 -10.13 -5.50
CA ALA A 157 2.97 -9.36 -6.72
C ALA A 157 2.51 -10.21 -7.91
N THR A 158 2.99 -11.46 -8.00
CA THR A 158 2.58 -12.40 -9.06
C THR A 158 1.17 -12.89 -8.84
N ILE A 159 0.83 -13.28 -7.61
CA ILE A 159 -0.52 -13.71 -7.24
C ILE A 159 -1.55 -12.64 -7.58
N ILE A 160 -1.29 -11.37 -7.20
CA ILE A 160 -2.19 -10.26 -7.54
C ILE A 160 -2.47 -10.21 -9.04
N LEU A 161 -1.42 -10.18 -9.87
CA LEU A 161 -1.57 -10.05 -11.32
C LEU A 161 -2.25 -11.27 -11.96
N VAL A 162 -1.96 -12.48 -11.47
CA VAL A 162 -2.56 -13.72 -12.00
C VAL A 162 -4.04 -13.81 -11.59
N VAL A 163 -4.37 -13.47 -10.34
CA VAL A 163 -5.77 -13.46 -9.88
C VAL A 163 -6.59 -12.46 -10.69
N GLU A 164 -6.08 -11.25 -10.94
CA GLU A 164 -6.75 -10.26 -11.79
C GLU A 164 -7.02 -10.81 -13.20
N ILE A 165 -6.02 -11.46 -13.83
CA ILE A 165 -6.21 -12.09 -15.15
C ILE A 165 -7.30 -13.16 -15.11
N ILE A 166 -7.29 -14.02 -14.09
CA ILE A 166 -8.28 -15.09 -13.93
C ILE A 166 -9.69 -14.50 -13.75
N LEU A 167 -9.85 -13.51 -12.88
CA LEU A 167 -11.14 -12.90 -12.59
C LEU A 167 -11.71 -12.18 -13.82
N MET A 168 -10.90 -11.39 -14.51
CA MET A 168 -11.35 -10.71 -15.73
C MET A 168 -11.64 -11.68 -16.86
N SER A 169 -10.88 -12.77 -17.00
CA SER A 169 -11.17 -13.82 -17.98
C SER A 169 -12.46 -14.58 -17.66
N ALA A 170 -12.71 -14.89 -16.38
CA ALA A 170 -13.97 -15.49 -15.95
C ALA A 170 -15.16 -14.58 -16.27
N PHE A 171 -15.04 -13.29 -15.99
CA PHE A 171 -16.05 -12.28 -16.31
C PHE A 171 -16.38 -12.25 -17.81
N LEU A 172 -15.39 -12.13 -18.69
CA LEU A 172 -15.59 -12.06 -20.14
C LEU A 172 -16.20 -13.37 -20.69
N THR A 173 -15.74 -14.51 -20.24
CA THR A 173 -16.28 -15.79 -20.73
C THR A 173 -17.66 -16.12 -20.15
N MET A 174 -17.96 -15.69 -18.93
CA MET A 174 -19.33 -15.71 -18.37
C MET A 174 -20.30 -14.92 -19.24
N ASN A 175 -19.93 -13.68 -19.59
CA ASN A 175 -20.74 -12.83 -20.47
C ASN A 175 -20.94 -13.45 -21.86
N THR A 176 -19.96 -14.20 -22.38
CA THR A 176 -20.14 -14.94 -23.64
C THR A 176 -21.26 -15.97 -23.56
N ALA A 177 -21.27 -16.76 -22.47
CA ALA A 177 -22.33 -17.76 -22.25
C ALA A 177 -23.70 -17.08 -22.00
N ASP A 178 -23.73 -16.01 -21.21
CA ASP A 178 -24.92 -15.20 -20.96
C ASP A 178 -25.52 -14.67 -22.30
N ARG A 179 -24.70 -14.08 -23.16
CA ARG A 179 -25.10 -13.60 -24.49
C ARG A 179 -25.74 -14.69 -25.34
N LEU A 180 -25.11 -15.87 -25.42
CA LEU A 180 -25.64 -16.99 -26.17
C LEU A 180 -27.00 -17.48 -25.65
N LEU A 181 -27.20 -17.48 -24.33
CA LEU A 181 -28.47 -17.82 -23.70
C LEU A 181 -29.53 -16.75 -23.93
N GLN A 182 -29.15 -15.47 -23.98
CA GLN A 182 -30.06 -14.36 -24.34
C GLN A 182 -30.52 -14.47 -25.81
N VAL A 183 -29.61 -14.71 -26.74
CA VAL A 183 -29.94 -14.89 -28.16
C VAL A 183 -30.88 -16.07 -28.39
N GLN A 184 -30.72 -17.15 -27.62
CA GLN A 184 -31.59 -18.33 -27.66
C GLN A 184 -32.88 -18.17 -26.87
N GLN A 185 -33.09 -17.02 -26.19
CA GLN A 185 -34.30 -16.71 -25.41
C GLN A 185 -34.58 -17.73 -24.30
N ILE A 186 -33.55 -18.18 -23.58
CA ILE A 186 -33.66 -19.23 -22.58
C ILE A 186 -34.00 -18.66 -21.21
N GLY A 187 -35.16 -19.03 -20.66
CA GLY A 187 -35.55 -18.72 -19.26
C GLY A 187 -35.41 -17.24 -18.90
N HIS A 188 -34.81 -16.96 -17.74
CA HIS A 188 -34.61 -15.57 -17.25
C HIS A 188 -33.63 -14.74 -18.11
N PHE A 189 -32.79 -15.37 -18.93
CA PHE A 189 -31.91 -14.66 -19.86
C PHE A 189 -32.71 -13.98 -21.00
N ALA A 190 -33.95 -14.42 -21.27
CA ALA A 190 -34.83 -13.76 -22.24
C ALA A 190 -35.40 -12.42 -21.75
N GLU A 191 -35.48 -12.23 -20.42
CA GLU A 191 -36.11 -11.07 -19.79
C GLU A 191 -35.22 -9.82 -19.83
N VAL A 192 -33.89 -9.99 -19.83
CA VAL A 192 -32.94 -8.89 -19.79
C VAL A 192 -32.01 -8.94 -20.99
N GLN A 193 -32.15 -7.98 -21.89
CA GLN A 193 -31.26 -7.84 -23.05
C GLN A 193 -30.14 -6.87 -22.73
N THR A 194 -28.89 -7.38 -22.62
CA THR A 194 -27.71 -6.59 -22.23
C THR A 194 -26.92 -6.02 -23.41
N GLY A 195 -27.37 -6.29 -24.65
CA GLY A 195 -26.70 -5.85 -25.87
C GLY A 195 -25.66 -6.85 -26.42
N ASP A 196 -24.77 -6.35 -27.28
CA ASP A 196 -23.90 -7.21 -28.10
C ASP A 196 -22.66 -7.75 -27.38
N PHE A 197 -22.29 -7.24 -26.19
CA PHE A 197 -21.08 -7.63 -25.48
C PHE A 197 -19.82 -7.53 -26.37
N LEU A 198 -19.28 -6.33 -26.50
CA LEU A 198 -18.23 -6.00 -27.52
C LEU A 198 -17.00 -6.91 -27.49
N ILE A 199 -16.52 -7.26 -26.32
CA ILE A 199 -15.32 -8.10 -26.16
C ILE A 199 -15.70 -9.58 -26.04
N SER A 200 -16.70 -9.88 -25.21
CA SER A 200 -17.15 -11.27 -24.97
C SER A 200 -17.67 -11.92 -26.23
N SER A 201 -18.24 -11.16 -27.17
CA SER A 201 -18.69 -11.66 -28.48
C SER A 201 -17.55 -12.33 -29.29
N TRP A 202 -16.28 -11.95 -29.08
CA TRP A 202 -15.15 -12.55 -29.76
C TRP A 202 -14.90 -14.00 -29.34
N PHE A 203 -15.36 -14.39 -28.16
CA PHE A 203 -15.27 -15.76 -27.67
C PHE A 203 -16.44 -16.66 -28.10
N THR A 204 -17.46 -16.10 -28.76
CA THR A 204 -18.64 -16.85 -29.26
C THR A 204 -18.28 -18.14 -30.01
N PRO A 205 -17.30 -18.17 -30.94
CA PRO A 205 -16.97 -19.40 -31.68
C PRO A 205 -16.50 -20.56 -30.80
N LEU A 206 -16.04 -20.29 -29.58
CA LEU A 206 -15.62 -21.33 -28.64
C LEU A 206 -16.80 -22.03 -27.96
N PHE A 207 -17.97 -21.40 -27.95
CA PHE A 207 -19.16 -21.82 -27.20
C PHE A 207 -20.40 -22.08 -28.06
N GLU A 208 -20.40 -21.69 -29.34
CA GLU A 208 -21.60 -21.72 -30.21
C GLU A 208 -22.15 -23.14 -30.42
N ASN A 209 -21.29 -24.16 -30.34
CA ASN A 209 -21.69 -25.56 -30.50
C ASN A 209 -22.06 -26.25 -29.18
N TRP A 210 -22.10 -25.49 -28.07
CA TRP A 210 -22.45 -26.05 -26.77
C TRP A 210 -23.97 -26.18 -26.60
N SER A 211 -24.39 -27.24 -25.89
CA SER A 211 -25.80 -27.39 -25.56
C SER A 211 -26.25 -26.29 -24.59
N VAL A 212 -27.54 -25.96 -24.58
CA VAL A 212 -28.13 -25.01 -23.63
C VAL A 212 -27.77 -25.37 -22.18
N ALA A 213 -27.87 -26.65 -21.83
CA ALA A 213 -27.54 -27.11 -20.48
C ALA A 213 -26.06 -26.87 -20.13
N SER A 214 -25.14 -27.06 -21.10
CA SER A 214 -23.72 -26.78 -20.91
C SER A 214 -23.44 -25.29 -20.75
N LEU A 215 -24.09 -24.44 -21.52
CA LEU A 215 -23.98 -22.97 -21.41
C LEU A 215 -24.49 -22.47 -20.06
N GLN A 216 -25.65 -22.95 -19.60
CA GLN A 216 -26.21 -22.60 -18.30
C GLN A 216 -25.29 -23.05 -17.13
N LEU A 217 -24.76 -24.28 -17.23
CA LEU A 217 -23.83 -24.77 -16.23
C LEU A 217 -22.53 -23.94 -16.19
N TYR A 218 -21.98 -23.63 -17.36
CA TYR A 218 -20.74 -22.84 -17.48
C TYR A 218 -20.95 -21.40 -16.96
N GLU A 219 -22.00 -20.73 -17.39
CA GLU A 219 -22.35 -19.39 -16.91
C GLU A 219 -22.42 -19.37 -15.38
N ARG A 220 -23.16 -20.33 -14.81
CA ARG A 220 -23.34 -20.43 -13.36
C ARG A 220 -22.06 -20.80 -12.62
N ALA A 221 -21.25 -21.69 -13.18
CA ALA A 221 -19.96 -22.07 -12.61
C ALA A 221 -18.97 -20.90 -12.62
N THR A 222 -18.86 -20.19 -13.74
CA THR A 222 -17.99 -19.01 -13.85
C THR A 222 -18.46 -17.83 -13.00
N TRP A 223 -19.77 -17.65 -12.84
CA TRP A 223 -20.32 -16.68 -11.89
C TRP A 223 -19.86 -16.98 -10.46
N TRP A 224 -19.96 -18.24 -10.02
CA TRP A 224 -19.48 -18.63 -8.69
C TRP A 224 -17.96 -18.53 -8.55
N VAL A 225 -17.19 -18.92 -9.55
CA VAL A 225 -15.73 -18.77 -9.55
C VAL A 225 -15.35 -17.28 -9.45
N HIS A 226 -16.02 -16.42 -10.21
CA HIS A 226 -15.76 -14.98 -10.20
C HIS A 226 -16.05 -14.37 -8.83
N ILE A 227 -17.23 -14.57 -8.28
CA ILE A 227 -17.62 -13.94 -7.02
C ILE A 227 -16.86 -14.50 -5.80
N LEU A 228 -16.67 -15.82 -5.72
CA LEU A 228 -15.87 -16.43 -4.65
C LEU A 228 -14.38 -16.03 -4.78
N GLY A 229 -13.89 -15.90 -6.01
CA GLY A 229 -12.56 -15.38 -6.28
C GLY A 229 -12.40 -13.93 -5.79
N ILE A 230 -13.38 -13.07 -6.04
CA ILE A 230 -13.39 -11.68 -5.50
C ILE A 230 -13.44 -11.70 -3.96
N PHE A 231 -14.28 -12.53 -3.35
CA PHE A 231 -14.38 -12.62 -1.89
C PHE A 231 -13.07 -13.11 -1.25
N ALA A 232 -12.46 -14.14 -1.84
CA ALA A 232 -11.16 -14.63 -1.40
C ALA A 232 -10.07 -13.55 -1.57
N PHE A 233 -10.09 -12.84 -2.70
CA PHE A 233 -9.15 -11.75 -2.98
C PHE A 233 -9.34 -10.56 -2.03
N ALA A 234 -10.57 -10.20 -1.67
CA ALA A 234 -10.85 -9.15 -0.68
C ALA A 234 -10.23 -9.45 0.69
N VAL A 235 -10.26 -10.71 1.13
CA VAL A 235 -9.54 -11.15 2.34
C VAL A 235 -8.04 -11.13 2.11
N TYR A 236 -7.56 -11.67 0.98
CA TYR A 236 -6.14 -11.73 0.63
C TYR A 236 -5.48 -10.33 0.61
N VAL A 237 -6.15 -9.33 0.06
CA VAL A 237 -5.67 -7.94 0.01
C VAL A 237 -5.22 -7.43 1.38
N THR A 238 -5.88 -7.84 2.46
CA THR A 238 -5.54 -7.41 3.83
C THR A 238 -4.21 -7.99 4.34
N TYR A 239 -3.65 -8.99 3.67
CA TYR A 239 -2.34 -9.62 3.96
C TYR A 239 -1.27 -9.27 2.91
N SER A 240 -1.64 -8.52 1.89
CA SER A 240 -0.85 -8.23 0.71
C SER A 240 -0.42 -6.76 0.66
N LYS A 241 0.65 -6.48 -0.09
CA LYS A 241 0.99 -5.09 -0.47
C LYS A 241 -0.14 -4.41 -1.26
N HIS A 242 -1.11 -5.17 -1.77
CA HIS A 242 -2.28 -4.61 -2.46
C HIS A 242 -3.22 -3.85 -1.52
N LEU A 243 -3.06 -3.96 -0.21
CA LEU A 243 -3.77 -3.15 0.80
C LEU A 243 -3.63 -1.63 0.55
N HIS A 244 -2.63 -1.21 -0.23
CA HIS A 244 -2.46 0.19 -0.63
C HIS A 244 -3.66 0.76 -1.39
N ILE A 245 -4.48 -0.05 -2.06
CA ILE A 245 -5.70 0.42 -2.73
C ILE A 245 -6.66 1.13 -1.77
N ILE A 246 -6.62 0.75 -0.50
CA ILE A 246 -7.41 1.36 0.59
C ILE A 246 -6.55 2.40 1.33
N LEU A 247 -5.34 2.00 1.75
CA LEU A 247 -4.51 2.81 2.63
C LEU A 247 -3.84 4.01 1.93
N ALA A 248 -3.71 4.03 0.60
CA ALA A 248 -3.17 5.19 -0.11
C ALA A 248 -3.98 6.48 0.14
N PHE A 249 -5.30 6.37 0.33
CA PHE A 249 -6.16 7.52 0.60
C PHE A 249 -5.87 8.15 1.97
N PRO A 250 -6.03 7.46 3.10
CA PRO A 250 -5.69 8.04 4.40
C PRO A 250 -4.19 8.34 4.49
N ASN A 251 -3.32 7.57 3.86
CA ASN A 251 -1.88 7.82 3.91
C ASN A 251 -1.50 9.15 3.27
N THR A 252 -2.06 9.48 2.11
CA THR A 252 -1.83 10.76 1.43
C THR A 252 -2.57 11.92 2.08
N TYR A 253 -3.74 11.66 2.70
CA TYR A 253 -4.45 12.66 3.50
C TYR A 253 -3.61 13.12 4.69
N PHE A 254 -3.02 12.18 5.43
CA PHE A 254 -2.19 12.46 6.59
C PHE A 254 -0.70 12.65 6.26
N ALA A 255 -0.35 12.84 4.98
CA ALA A 255 1.03 13.07 4.57
C ALA A 255 1.64 14.32 5.24
N ASN A 256 2.98 14.36 5.32
CA ASN A 256 3.70 15.52 5.80
C ASN A 256 3.47 16.70 4.84
N ARG A 257 3.12 17.87 5.38
CA ARG A 257 2.89 19.12 4.64
C ARG A 257 4.07 20.09 4.70
N ALA A 258 5.03 19.84 5.59
CA ALA A 258 6.24 20.64 5.63
C ALA A 258 7.03 20.53 4.32
N ASN A 259 7.82 21.54 4.03
CA ASN A 259 8.71 21.51 2.87
C ASN A 259 9.65 20.31 2.92
N ILE A 260 9.96 19.75 1.75
CA ILE A 260 10.94 18.66 1.64
C ILE A 260 12.27 19.15 2.22
N GLY A 261 12.86 18.33 3.08
CA GLY A 261 14.09 18.70 3.80
C GLY A 261 13.88 19.27 5.20
N THR A 262 12.65 19.61 5.59
CA THR A 262 12.37 20.02 6.97
C THR A 262 12.46 18.79 7.89
N MET A 263 13.38 18.83 8.84
CA MET A 263 13.48 17.84 9.90
C MET A 263 12.65 18.29 11.10
N LYS A 264 11.87 17.38 11.67
CA LYS A 264 11.09 17.65 12.90
C LYS A 264 12.04 17.80 14.08
N ASN A 265 11.88 18.86 14.84
CA ASN A 265 12.56 19.01 16.13
C ASN A 265 12.03 18.00 17.14
N MET A 266 12.81 17.78 18.18
CA MET A 266 12.41 17.05 19.37
C MET A 266 11.87 18.07 20.38
N PRO A 267 10.58 18.03 20.74
CA PRO A 267 9.98 19.05 21.60
C PRO A 267 10.69 19.16 22.97
N GLU A 268 11.07 18.00 23.51
CA GLU A 268 11.74 17.89 24.82
C GLU A 268 13.09 18.63 24.77
N VAL A 269 13.93 18.33 23.78
CA VAL A 269 15.22 19.01 23.60
C VAL A 269 15.04 20.49 23.31
N THR A 270 14.04 20.85 22.52
CA THR A 270 13.74 22.26 22.21
C THR A 270 13.36 23.03 23.46
N ASN A 271 12.57 22.43 24.35
CA ASN A 271 12.16 23.03 25.62
C ASN A 271 13.35 23.24 26.54
N GLU A 272 14.21 22.24 26.74
CA GLU A 272 15.42 22.34 27.55
C GLU A 272 16.36 23.45 27.04
N VAL A 273 16.57 23.53 25.72
CA VAL A 273 17.38 24.59 25.12
C VAL A 273 16.77 25.98 25.37
N LYS A 274 15.43 26.10 25.30
CA LYS A 274 14.76 27.38 25.60
C LYS A 274 14.93 27.79 27.07
N ILE A 275 14.83 26.83 27.99
CA ILE A 275 15.07 27.06 29.42
C ILE A 275 16.51 27.52 29.64
N MET A 276 17.48 26.84 29.07
CA MET A 276 18.90 27.20 29.16
C MET A 276 19.20 28.62 28.62
N LEU A 277 18.45 29.04 27.59
CA LEU A 277 18.57 30.37 26.98
C LEU A 277 17.73 31.45 27.67
N GLY A 278 16.99 31.11 28.73
CA GLY A 278 16.08 32.04 29.42
C GLY A 278 14.85 32.43 28.58
N LEU A 279 14.49 31.60 27.57
CA LEU A 279 13.34 31.82 26.69
C LEU A 279 12.08 31.03 27.13
N ALA A 280 12.18 30.22 28.14
CA ALA A 280 11.07 29.51 28.79
C ALA A 280 11.40 29.34 30.28
N GLU A 281 10.33 29.34 31.12
CA GLU A 281 10.45 29.03 32.55
C GLU A 281 10.64 27.53 32.76
N PRO A 282 11.45 27.12 33.76
CA PRO A 282 11.54 25.73 34.18
C PRO A 282 10.16 25.22 34.62
N THR A 283 9.73 24.07 34.09
CA THR A 283 8.49 23.41 34.58
C THR A 283 8.75 22.81 35.96
N GLU A 284 7.85 23.04 36.94
CA GLU A 284 7.97 22.54 38.31
C GLU A 284 7.96 21.00 38.40
N THR A 285 7.39 20.33 37.40
CA THR A 285 7.50 18.88 37.20
C THR A 285 8.44 18.63 36.05
N PRO A 286 9.59 17.95 36.29
CA PRO A 286 10.37 17.43 35.15
C PRO A 286 9.45 16.60 34.29
N ALA A 287 9.24 17.02 33.04
CA ALA A 287 8.59 16.16 32.06
C ALA A 287 9.36 14.85 32.10
N GLU A 288 8.68 13.71 32.23
CA GLU A 288 9.34 12.42 32.03
C GLU A 288 10.09 12.54 30.70
N VAL A 289 11.41 12.52 30.77
CA VAL A 289 12.26 12.62 29.57
C VAL A 289 11.93 11.39 28.75
N GLY A 290 11.06 11.57 27.77
CA GLY A 290 10.70 10.50 26.86
C GLY A 290 11.96 10.01 26.14
N ARG A 291 11.95 8.76 25.69
CA ARG A 291 13.04 8.17 24.92
C ARG A 291 13.39 9.05 23.72
N PHE A 292 14.66 9.36 23.53
CA PHE A 292 15.15 10.07 22.36
C PHE A 292 15.10 9.18 21.12
N GLY A 293 14.27 9.54 20.14
CA GLY A 293 14.11 8.76 18.93
C GLY A 293 13.30 7.46 19.12
N ALA A 294 13.63 6.42 18.37
CA ALA A 294 12.91 5.16 18.33
C ALA A 294 13.84 3.96 18.33
N LYS A 295 13.61 2.99 19.21
CA LYS A 295 14.25 1.67 19.20
C LYS A 295 13.36 0.64 18.49
N ASP A 296 12.07 0.67 18.79
CA ASP A 296 11.08 -0.24 18.22
C ASP A 296 9.87 0.54 17.67
N VAL A 297 8.93 -0.17 17.07
CA VAL A 297 7.76 0.41 16.39
C VAL A 297 6.87 1.24 17.29
N GLN A 298 6.78 0.94 18.58
CA GLN A 298 6.01 1.72 19.55
C GLN A 298 6.58 3.13 19.78
N ASP A 299 7.85 3.33 19.50
CA ASP A 299 8.52 4.61 19.63
C ASP A 299 8.32 5.50 18.38
N LEU A 300 7.86 4.93 17.27
CA LEU A 300 7.52 5.64 16.02
C LEU A 300 6.11 6.26 16.13
N SER A 301 5.82 7.23 15.28
CA SER A 301 4.46 7.77 15.20
C SER A 301 3.49 6.79 14.52
N TRP A 302 2.20 6.86 14.86
CA TRP A 302 1.16 6.08 14.16
C TRP A 302 1.20 6.28 12.65
N LYS A 303 1.64 7.46 12.19
CA LYS A 303 1.78 7.75 10.76
C LYS A 303 2.90 6.95 10.10
N ASN A 304 4.04 6.80 10.77
CA ASN A 304 5.13 5.95 10.28
C ASN A 304 4.68 4.48 10.14
N LEU A 305 3.87 4.00 11.10
CA LEU A 305 3.33 2.63 11.06
C LEU A 305 2.30 2.47 9.93
N MET A 306 1.45 3.47 9.70
CA MET A 306 0.54 3.49 8.56
C MET A 306 1.31 3.59 7.23
N ASP A 307 2.39 4.34 7.16
CA ASP A 307 3.30 4.38 6.00
C ASP A 307 3.83 2.98 5.64
N ALA A 308 4.23 2.21 6.66
CA ALA A 308 4.75 0.85 6.46
C ALA A 308 3.70 -0.09 5.86
N TYR A 309 2.45 -0.05 6.36
CA TYR A 309 1.34 -0.83 5.77
C TYR A 309 0.91 -0.35 4.38
N SER A 310 1.08 0.93 4.09
CA SER A 310 0.73 1.51 2.78
C SER A 310 1.79 1.23 1.71
N CYS A 311 2.98 0.78 2.09
CA CYS A 311 4.10 0.57 1.16
C CYS A 311 3.80 -0.54 0.15
N THR A 312 3.88 -0.20 -1.15
CA THR A 312 3.66 -1.13 -2.27
C THR A 312 4.92 -1.89 -2.70
N GLU A 313 6.04 -1.67 -2.03
CA GLU A 313 7.35 -2.26 -2.36
C GLU A 313 7.81 -1.97 -3.80
N CYS A 314 7.32 -0.91 -4.41
CA CYS A 314 7.58 -0.59 -5.82
C CYS A 314 9.05 -0.23 -6.13
N GLY A 315 9.86 0.04 -5.11
CA GLY A 315 11.30 0.29 -5.22
C GLY A 315 11.71 1.62 -5.84
N ARG A 316 10.79 2.58 -6.02
CA ARG A 316 11.17 3.91 -6.54
C ARG A 316 12.14 4.62 -5.58
N CYS A 317 11.88 4.54 -4.27
CA CYS A 317 12.73 5.12 -3.23
C CYS A 317 14.14 4.52 -3.23
N THR A 318 14.28 3.20 -3.35
CA THR A 318 15.57 2.50 -3.40
C THR A 318 16.35 2.85 -4.67
N SER A 319 15.67 2.88 -5.83
CA SER A 319 16.31 3.27 -7.11
C SER A 319 16.72 4.74 -7.20
N SER A 320 16.26 5.58 -6.29
CA SER A 320 16.63 7.01 -6.19
C SER A 320 17.61 7.28 -5.04
N CYS A 321 17.91 6.29 -4.22
CA CYS A 321 18.77 6.46 -3.04
C CYS A 321 20.25 6.46 -3.44
N PRO A 322 21.02 7.55 -3.21
CA PRO A 322 22.43 7.59 -3.55
C PRO A 322 23.26 6.56 -2.77
N ALA A 323 22.92 6.29 -1.51
CA ALA A 323 23.60 5.26 -0.73
C ALA A 323 23.41 3.86 -1.35
N ASN A 324 22.19 3.50 -1.76
CA ASN A 324 21.92 2.23 -2.43
C ASN A 324 22.62 2.14 -3.80
N LEU A 325 22.57 3.22 -4.59
CA LEU A 325 23.22 3.29 -5.92
C LEU A 325 24.75 3.11 -5.84
N THR A 326 25.37 3.50 -4.73
CA THR A 326 26.81 3.34 -4.49
C THR A 326 27.18 2.02 -3.80
N GLY A 327 26.22 1.10 -3.65
CA GLY A 327 26.46 -0.24 -3.12
C GLY A 327 26.47 -0.35 -1.59
N LYS A 328 26.02 0.69 -0.85
CA LYS A 328 25.85 0.63 0.60
C LYS A 328 24.61 -0.19 0.98
N ALA A 329 24.60 -0.73 2.19
CA ALA A 329 23.54 -1.63 2.68
C ALA A 329 22.14 -1.02 2.72
N LEU A 330 21.98 0.30 2.71
CA LEU A 330 20.69 0.97 2.84
C LEU A 330 19.78 0.76 1.62
N SER A 331 18.62 0.20 1.87
CA SER A 331 17.47 0.21 0.97
C SER A 331 16.28 0.89 1.67
N PRO A 332 15.85 2.11 1.27
CA PRO A 332 14.70 2.78 1.88
C PRO A 332 13.41 1.97 1.78
N ARG A 333 13.24 1.11 0.76
CA ARG A 333 12.14 0.16 0.66
C ARG A 333 12.20 -0.88 1.78
N LYS A 334 13.39 -1.47 2.03
CA LYS A 334 13.60 -2.44 3.11
C LYS A 334 13.23 -1.84 4.47
N ILE A 335 13.61 -0.60 4.75
CA ILE A 335 13.21 0.09 6.00
C ILE A 335 11.68 0.03 6.21
N MET A 336 10.90 0.30 5.16
CA MET A 336 9.43 0.22 5.25
C MET A 336 8.93 -1.21 5.41
N MET A 337 9.54 -2.17 4.71
CA MET A 337 9.17 -3.58 4.78
C MET A 337 9.47 -4.14 6.16
N ASP A 338 10.67 -3.91 6.69
CA ASP A 338 11.08 -4.37 8.01
C ASP A 338 10.20 -3.78 9.13
N THR A 339 9.83 -2.50 9.00
CA THR A 339 8.88 -1.88 9.94
C THR A 339 7.52 -2.58 9.91
N ARG A 340 7.00 -2.92 8.72
CA ARG A 340 5.77 -3.71 8.58
C ARG A 340 5.94 -5.13 9.13
N ASP A 341 7.05 -5.78 8.80
CA ASP A 341 7.32 -7.16 9.24
C ASP A 341 7.39 -7.24 10.77
N ARG A 342 8.01 -6.23 11.43
CA ARG A 342 7.98 -6.11 12.89
C ARG A 342 6.56 -5.99 13.44
N LEU A 343 5.69 -5.20 12.82
CA LEU A 343 4.28 -5.07 13.21
C LEU A 343 3.53 -6.40 13.01
N GLU A 344 3.78 -7.11 11.93
CA GLU A 344 3.18 -8.42 11.66
C GLU A 344 3.63 -9.48 12.68
N ASP A 345 4.88 -9.45 13.11
CA ASP A 345 5.37 -10.39 14.14
C ASP A 345 4.74 -10.10 15.50
N ILE A 346 4.54 -8.83 15.86
CA ILE A 346 3.78 -8.46 17.07
C ILE A 346 2.33 -9.00 16.98
N GLN A 347 1.68 -8.85 15.82
CA GLN A 347 0.32 -9.39 15.61
C GLN A 347 0.26 -10.92 15.79
N LYS A 348 1.22 -11.63 15.20
CA LYS A 348 1.32 -13.09 15.36
C LYS A 348 1.47 -13.47 16.85
N GLY A 349 2.31 -12.71 17.56
CA GLY A 349 2.49 -12.87 19.00
C GLY A 349 1.17 -12.69 19.77
N TRP A 350 0.40 -11.64 19.46
CA TRP A 350 -0.91 -11.40 20.09
C TRP A 350 -1.93 -12.49 19.77
N ILE A 351 -1.93 -13.01 18.55
CA ILE A 351 -2.85 -14.10 18.15
C ILE A 351 -2.52 -15.39 18.89
N ALA A 352 -1.22 -15.68 19.06
CA ALA A 352 -0.77 -16.95 19.65
C ALA A 352 -0.81 -16.92 21.20
N ASN A 353 -0.48 -15.77 21.82
CA ASN A 353 -0.19 -15.70 23.25
C ASN A 353 -1.05 -14.66 24.00
N GLY A 354 -1.96 -13.97 23.30
CA GLY A 354 -2.84 -12.94 23.89
C GLY A 354 -2.32 -11.51 23.71
N PRO A 355 -3.17 -10.50 24.01
CA PRO A 355 -2.91 -9.10 23.68
C PRO A 355 -1.77 -8.43 24.46
N ASP A 356 -1.36 -9.03 25.58
CA ASP A 356 -0.28 -8.53 26.45
C ASP A 356 1.09 -9.14 26.09
N TYR A 357 1.14 -9.98 25.08
CA TYR A 357 2.39 -10.61 24.63
C TYR A 357 3.41 -9.56 24.22
N LYS A 358 4.61 -9.71 24.75
CA LYS A 358 5.83 -8.95 24.40
C LYS A 358 6.92 -9.94 24.06
N ASP A 359 7.74 -9.60 23.10
CA ASP A 359 8.98 -10.30 22.76
C ASP A 359 10.18 -9.40 23.04
N ASP A 360 11.39 -9.97 22.99
CA ASP A 360 12.65 -9.25 23.21
C ASP A 360 13.20 -8.59 21.95
N LYS A 361 12.49 -8.69 20.82
CA LYS A 361 12.93 -8.13 19.54
C LYS A 361 12.64 -6.64 19.45
N THR A 362 13.52 -5.95 18.73
CA THR A 362 13.39 -4.52 18.45
C THR A 362 13.60 -4.23 16.97
N LEU A 363 12.99 -3.15 16.47
CA LEU A 363 13.14 -2.76 15.07
C LEU A 363 14.60 -2.47 14.72
N LEU A 364 15.30 -1.68 15.57
CA LEU A 364 16.73 -1.43 15.45
C LEU A 364 17.50 -2.61 16.06
N GLY A 365 18.33 -3.24 15.27
CA GLY A 365 19.17 -4.38 15.64
C GLY A 365 18.67 -5.70 15.09
N ASP A 366 17.40 -6.05 15.30
CA ASP A 366 16.86 -7.35 14.83
C ASP A 366 16.34 -7.32 13.39
N TYR A 367 15.85 -6.17 12.92
CA TYR A 367 15.30 -6.01 11.56
C TYR A 367 16.14 -5.03 10.72
N ILE A 368 16.45 -3.87 11.27
CA ILE A 368 17.21 -2.80 10.62
C ILE A 368 18.56 -2.67 11.33
N SER A 369 19.66 -2.80 10.59
CA SER A 369 21.01 -2.70 11.14
C SER A 369 21.46 -1.25 11.32
N GLN A 370 22.45 -1.06 12.21
CA GLN A 370 23.12 0.23 12.39
C GLN A 370 23.79 0.72 11.10
N GLU A 371 24.38 -0.18 10.32
CA GLU A 371 25.01 0.15 9.05
C GLU A 371 24.01 0.77 8.07
N GLU A 372 22.80 0.20 7.98
CA GLU A 372 21.75 0.72 7.11
C GLU A 372 21.36 2.15 7.47
N ILE A 373 21.09 2.42 8.75
CA ILE A 373 20.67 3.78 9.16
C ILE A 373 21.80 4.80 9.04
N LEU A 374 23.06 4.42 9.30
CA LEU A 374 24.20 5.30 9.20
C LEU A 374 24.60 5.61 7.74
N ALA A 375 24.29 4.73 6.79
CA ALA A 375 24.52 4.96 5.37
C ALA A 375 23.63 6.07 4.77
N CYS A 376 22.56 6.49 5.45
CA CYS A 376 21.66 7.51 4.97
C CYS A 376 22.28 8.91 4.98
N THR A 377 22.23 9.62 3.85
CA THR A 377 22.75 10.99 3.70
C THR A 377 21.67 12.07 3.90
N THR A 378 20.46 11.69 4.34
CA THR A 378 19.31 12.59 4.58
C THR A 378 18.89 13.46 3.39
N CYS A 379 19.18 13.03 2.16
CA CYS A 379 18.97 13.79 0.93
C CYS A 379 17.50 13.92 0.48
N ASN A 380 16.54 13.26 1.13
CA ASN A 380 15.10 13.22 0.80
C ASN A 380 14.73 12.59 -0.56
N ALA A 381 15.66 12.06 -1.35
CA ALA A 381 15.36 11.45 -2.65
C ALA A 381 14.31 10.30 -2.56
N CYS A 382 14.33 9.54 -1.47
CA CYS A 382 13.35 8.46 -1.22
C CYS A 382 11.95 9.00 -0.95
N VAL A 383 11.82 10.12 -0.24
CA VAL A 383 10.55 10.79 0.07
C VAL A 383 9.95 11.37 -1.21
N GLU A 384 10.76 12.06 -2.00
CA GLU A 384 10.33 12.64 -3.28
C GLU A 384 9.90 11.56 -4.28
N ALA A 385 10.62 10.45 -4.37
CA ALA A 385 10.31 9.37 -5.32
C ALA A 385 9.05 8.58 -4.96
N CYS A 386 8.51 8.70 -3.73
CA CYS A 386 7.35 7.91 -3.30
C CYS A 386 6.05 8.41 -3.94
N PRO A 387 5.29 7.53 -4.65
CA PRO A 387 4.05 7.92 -5.30
C PRO A 387 2.90 8.21 -4.34
N ILE A 388 2.95 7.72 -3.11
CA ILE A 388 1.91 7.88 -2.07
C ILE A 388 2.43 8.60 -0.83
N LEU A 389 3.52 9.37 -0.96
CA LEU A 389 4.05 10.28 0.05
C LEU A 389 4.50 9.61 1.36
N ILE A 390 5.06 8.40 1.28
CA ILE A 390 5.69 7.70 2.39
C ILE A 390 7.06 8.31 2.68
N SER A 391 7.43 8.43 3.96
CA SER A 391 8.72 8.92 4.40
C SER A 391 9.58 7.87 5.11
N PRO A 392 10.39 7.09 4.39
CA PRO A 392 11.37 6.21 5.03
C PRO A 392 12.39 6.98 5.87
N LEU A 393 12.67 8.22 5.49
CA LEU A 393 13.63 9.09 6.17
C LEU A 393 13.21 9.43 7.60
N ASP A 394 11.89 9.60 7.86
CA ASP A 394 11.41 9.85 9.22
C ASP A 394 11.79 8.70 10.16
N ILE A 395 11.57 7.45 9.72
CA ILE A 395 11.93 6.25 10.50
C ILE A 395 13.44 6.19 10.70
N ILE A 396 14.24 6.33 9.65
CA ILE A 396 15.71 6.31 9.73
C ILE A 396 16.22 7.38 10.71
N THR A 397 15.63 8.56 10.67
CA THR A 397 16.02 9.67 11.57
C THR A 397 15.71 9.33 13.04
N GLN A 398 14.56 8.74 13.33
CA GLN A 398 14.20 8.36 14.70
C GLN A 398 15.10 7.22 15.22
N LEU A 399 15.38 6.20 14.40
CA LEU A 399 16.30 5.11 14.77
C LEU A 399 17.72 5.65 15.02
N ARG A 400 18.18 6.60 14.20
CA ARG A 400 19.50 7.23 14.36
C ARG A 400 19.57 8.09 15.63
N ARG A 401 18.50 8.82 15.96
CA ARG A 401 18.40 9.60 17.22
C ARG A 401 18.54 8.70 18.42
N TYR A 402 17.83 7.57 18.43
CA TYR A 402 17.95 6.59 19.51
C TYR A 402 19.39 6.07 19.64
N GLN A 403 19.99 5.61 18.56
CA GLN A 403 21.35 5.08 18.56
C GLN A 403 22.39 6.08 19.08
N VAL A 404 22.29 7.35 18.66
CA VAL A 404 23.29 8.39 19.00
C VAL A 404 23.02 8.99 20.39
N MET A 405 21.76 9.28 20.72
CA MET A 405 21.43 10.06 21.92
C MET A 405 21.14 9.19 23.15
N GLU A 406 20.55 7.98 22.94
CA GLU A 406 20.27 7.05 24.05
C GLU A 406 21.41 6.05 24.27
N GLU A 407 21.86 5.41 23.20
CA GLU A 407 22.90 4.38 23.31
C GLU A 407 24.31 4.94 23.22
N SER A 408 24.48 6.23 22.90
CA SER A 408 25.79 6.88 22.71
C SER A 408 26.66 6.18 21.66
N GLN A 409 26.04 5.48 20.71
CA GLN A 409 26.71 4.70 19.67
C GLN A 409 26.82 5.52 18.38
N ALA A 410 27.83 6.36 18.29
CA ALA A 410 28.17 7.06 17.07
C ALA A 410 29.55 6.63 16.56
N PRO A 411 29.82 6.70 15.24
CA PRO A 411 31.16 6.52 14.71
C PRO A 411 32.16 7.44 15.39
N GLN A 412 33.41 6.96 15.61
CA GLN A 412 34.44 7.73 16.30
C GLN A 412 34.68 9.13 15.69
N SER A 413 34.60 9.23 14.35
CA SER A 413 34.71 10.51 13.64
C SER A 413 33.60 11.49 13.99
N TRP A 414 32.40 11.02 14.27
CA TRP A 414 31.28 11.85 14.71
C TRP A 414 31.46 12.32 16.15
N ASN A 415 31.93 11.42 17.04
CA ASN A 415 32.21 11.78 18.43
C ASN A 415 33.31 12.84 18.53
N MET A 416 34.37 12.77 17.69
CA MET A 416 35.38 13.81 17.60
C MET A 416 34.79 15.14 17.07
N MET A 417 33.92 15.08 16.08
CA MET A 417 33.21 16.26 15.57
C MET A 417 32.32 16.88 16.66
N PHE A 418 31.55 16.09 17.39
CA PHE A 418 30.68 16.57 18.48
C PHE A 418 31.51 17.27 19.55
N GLN A 419 32.61 16.65 20.02
CA GLN A 419 33.52 17.24 20.99
C GLN A 419 34.11 18.57 20.50
N ASN A 420 34.52 18.63 19.23
CA ASN A 420 35.05 19.87 18.65
C ASN A 420 33.96 20.97 18.56
N LEU A 421 32.71 20.61 18.23
CA LEU A 421 31.59 21.56 18.21
C LEU A 421 31.31 22.12 19.60
N GLU A 422 31.35 21.29 20.65
CA GLU A 422 31.15 21.72 22.03
C GLU A 422 32.29 22.65 22.53
N THR A 423 33.53 22.32 22.21
CA THR A 423 34.67 23.07 22.76
C THR A 423 35.11 24.23 21.88
N ASN A 424 34.99 24.13 20.58
CA ASN A 424 35.53 25.11 19.63
C ASN A 424 34.46 25.81 18.76
N MET A 425 33.19 25.44 18.93
CA MET A 425 32.07 25.88 18.06
C MET A 425 32.30 25.57 16.56
N ALA A 426 33.16 24.60 16.26
CA ALA A 426 33.54 24.18 14.91
C ALA A 426 33.81 22.65 14.88
N PRO A 427 33.63 21.96 13.75
CA PRO A 427 33.81 20.49 13.66
C PRO A 427 35.29 20.06 13.73
N TRP A 428 36.27 20.97 13.79
CA TRP A 428 37.70 20.74 13.90
C TRP A 428 38.33 21.59 15.00
N LYS A 429 39.57 21.25 15.41
CA LYS A 429 40.28 21.86 16.55
C LYS A 429 40.89 23.23 16.25
N PHE A 430 40.21 24.09 15.52
CA PHE A 430 40.67 25.47 15.33
C PHE A 430 39.88 26.42 16.22
N SER A 431 40.56 27.39 16.80
CA SER A 431 39.93 28.47 17.55
C SER A 431 38.95 29.23 16.67
N SER A 432 37.85 29.70 17.26
CA SER A 432 36.93 30.58 16.55
C SER A 432 37.58 31.89 16.07
N ALA A 433 38.65 32.32 16.74
CA ALA A 433 39.44 33.47 16.33
C ALA A 433 40.20 33.25 14.99
N ASP A 434 40.57 32.00 14.72
CA ASP A 434 41.32 31.64 13.51
C ASP A 434 40.46 31.39 12.28
N ARG A 435 39.12 31.49 12.41
CA ARG A 435 38.17 31.20 11.33
C ARG A 435 38.36 32.01 10.08
N MET A 436 38.82 33.21 10.25
CA MET A 436 38.97 34.18 9.15
C MET A 436 40.39 34.21 8.56
N ASN A 437 41.36 33.42 9.09
CA ASN A 437 42.75 33.41 8.61
C ASN A 437 42.88 33.04 7.12
N TRP A 438 41.89 32.37 6.56
CA TRP A 438 41.87 32.02 5.14
C TRP A 438 41.56 33.24 4.22
N THR A 439 41.13 34.36 4.80
CA THR A 439 40.81 35.60 4.06
C THR A 439 42.00 36.54 3.98
N GLU A 440 43.08 36.29 4.73
CA GLU A 440 44.32 37.02 4.72
C GLU A 440 45.32 36.35 3.75
#